data_a8fdd3cb632d00e0fab91826f64269f9
#
_entry.id   a8fdd3cb632d00e0fab91826f64269f9
#
_cell.length_a   1.000
_cell.length_b   1.000
_cell.length_c   1.000
_cell.angle_alpha   90.00
_cell.angle_beta   90.00
_cell.angle_gamma   90.00
#
_symmetry.space_group_name_H-M   'P 1'
#
loop_
_entity.id
_entity.type
_entity.pdbx_description
1 polymer ?
#
loop_
_entity_poly.entity_id
_entity_poly.type
_entity_poly.pdbx_seq_one_letter_code
_entity_poly.pdbx_strand_id
1 'polypeptide(L)'
;ANRLFFIFWEACKADNRCYGICYLKNRRSGFSFMSSSETVNQATISSDARFGILSKTGADAKKMFTDKVVPISTHYPFFFKPIQDGMDRPKTELAYRVPASKLTRKSITSTTKSNTDALEGLDTTIDWKNTGDNSYDGEKLRLLVHDESGKWERPDNILNNWRVTKTTLRLGS
;
A
#
# COMPACT_ATOMS: atom_id res chain seq x y z
N ALA A 1 -11.05 2.92 21.03
CA ALA A 1 -9.71 3.34 20.57
C ALA A 1 -9.60 3.35 19.03
N ASN A 2 -9.97 2.27 18.33
CA ASN A 2 -9.78 2.16 16.88
C ASN A 2 -10.59 3.21 16.08
N ARG A 3 -11.85 3.47 16.48
CA ARG A 3 -12.68 4.50 15.83
C ARG A 3 -12.05 5.88 15.91
N LEU A 4 -11.49 6.25 17.06
CA LEU A 4 -10.82 7.56 17.23
C LEU A 4 -9.57 7.68 16.35
N PHE A 5 -8.82 6.59 16.19
CA PHE A 5 -7.69 6.56 15.27
C PHE A 5 -8.11 6.89 13.84
N PHE A 6 -9.15 6.24 13.32
CA PHE A 6 -9.60 6.48 11.94
C PHE A 6 -10.19 7.88 11.76
N ILE A 7 -10.92 8.42 12.74
CA ILE A 7 -11.39 9.81 12.68
C ILE A 7 -10.21 10.78 12.62
N PHE A 8 -9.21 10.58 13.47
CA PHE A 8 -8.00 11.41 13.47
C PHE A 8 -7.22 11.26 12.16
N TRP A 9 -7.10 10.04 11.66
CA TRP A 9 -6.43 9.75 10.39
C TRP A 9 -7.11 10.46 9.22
N GLU A 10 -8.44 10.43 9.13
CA GLU A 10 -9.19 11.16 8.10
C GLU A 10 -8.98 12.67 8.19
N ALA A 11 -8.96 13.23 9.40
CA ALA A 11 -8.65 14.63 9.61
C ALA A 11 -7.23 14.99 9.14
N CYS A 12 -6.25 14.13 9.42
CA CYS A 12 -4.87 14.31 8.96
C CYS A 12 -4.74 14.24 7.43
N LYS A 13 -5.48 13.34 6.77
CA LYS A 13 -5.50 13.26 5.29
C LYS A 13 -6.11 14.51 4.64
N ALA A 14 -7.04 15.16 5.32
CA ALA A 14 -7.68 16.39 4.83
C ALA A 14 -6.80 17.64 5.00
N ASP A 15 -5.76 17.60 5.81
CA ASP A 15 -4.84 18.73 6.05
C ASP A 15 -3.56 18.57 5.22
N ASN A 16 -3.39 19.42 4.20
CA ASN A 16 -2.22 19.41 3.31
C ASN A 16 -0.88 19.67 4.02
N ARG A 17 -0.90 20.14 5.26
CA ARG A 17 0.29 20.31 6.09
C ARG A 17 0.71 19.03 6.81
N CYS A 18 -0.19 18.06 6.90
CA CYS A 18 0.05 16.80 7.59
C CYS A 18 0.67 15.78 6.64
N TYR A 19 1.92 15.39 6.89
CA TYR A 19 2.63 14.38 6.09
C TYR A 19 2.39 12.96 6.59
N GLY A 20 1.79 12.78 7.74
CA GLY A 20 1.55 11.48 8.32
C GLY A 20 1.39 11.51 9.84
N ILE A 21 1.28 10.34 10.44
CA ILE A 21 1.07 10.16 11.88
C ILE A 21 2.20 9.33 12.46
N CYS A 22 2.78 9.82 13.55
CA CYS A 22 3.63 9.02 14.41
C CYS A 22 2.78 8.46 15.57
N TYR A 23 2.52 7.16 15.54
CA TYR A 23 1.64 6.49 16.50
C TYR A 23 2.44 5.70 17.55
N LEU A 24 2.42 6.18 18.77
CA LEU A 24 2.96 5.45 19.92
C LEU A 24 1.93 4.44 20.42
N LYS A 25 2.30 3.18 20.43
CA LYS A 25 1.39 2.09 20.78
C LYS A 25 1.95 1.14 21.82
N ASN A 26 1.06 0.55 22.59
CA ASN A 26 1.37 -0.60 23.41
C ASN A 26 1.54 -1.85 22.55
N ARG A 27 2.28 -2.82 23.06
CA ARG A 27 2.36 -4.15 22.44
C ARG A 27 0.96 -4.77 22.34
N ARG A 28 0.68 -5.44 21.19
CA ARG A 28 -0.61 -6.10 20.89
C ARG A 28 -1.82 -5.17 20.77
N SER A 29 -1.61 -3.89 20.47
CA SER A 29 -2.72 -2.93 20.23
C SER A 29 -3.48 -3.15 18.91
N GLY A 30 -3.08 -4.12 18.06
CA GLY A 30 -3.67 -4.36 16.76
C GLY A 30 -3.31 -3.34 15.68
N PHE A 31 -2.43 -2.38 15.98
CA PHE A 31 -2.11 -1.27 15.06
C PHE A 31 -1.59 -1.73 13.70
N SER A 32 -0.73 -2.74 13.65
CA SER A 32 -0.22 -3.26 12.36
C SER A 32 -1.34 -3.88 11.51
N PHE A 33 -2.42 -4.37 12.13
CA PHE A 33 -3.61 -4.83 11.41
C PHE A 33 -4.43 -3.63 10.91
N MET A 34 -4.62 -2.60 11.74
CA MET A 34 -5.33 -1.38 11.35
C MET A 34 -4.64 -0.66 10.19
N SER A 35 -3.31 -0.49 10.26
CA SER A 35 -2.54 0.13 9.18
C SER A 35 -2.57 -0.69 7.89
N SER A 36 -2.53 -2.03 7.98
CA SER A 36 -2.70 -2.90 6.81
C SER A 36 -4.10 -2.79 6.21
N SER A 37 -5.13 -2.71 7.05
CA SER A 37 -6.52 -2.53 6.60
C SER A 37 -6.70 -1.19 5.89
N GLU A 38 -6.13 -0.13 6.42
CA GLU A 38 -6.16 1.19 5.79
C GLU A 38 -5.38 1.19 4.46
N THR A 39 -4.23 0.53 4.40
CA THR A 39 -3.45 0.40 3.15
C THR A 39 -4.28 -0.29 2.07
N VAL A 40 -4.93 -1.41 2.39
CA VAL A 40 -5.81 -2.11 1.43
C VAL A 40 -7.00 -1.24 1.06
N ASN A 41 -7.67 -0.61 2.02
CA ASN A 41 -8.80 0.28 1.77
C ASN A 41 -8.43 1.42 0.82
N GLN A 42 -7.33 2.12 1.08
CA GLN A 42 -6.85 3.19 0.20
C GLN A 42 -6.49 2.67 -1.19
N ALA A 43 -5.90 1.49 -1.29
CA ALA A 43 -5.51 0.90 -2.56
C ALA A 43 -6.73 0.49 -3.41
N THR A 44 -7.84 0.11 -2.79
CA THR A 44 -9.06 -0.29 -3.51
C THR A 44 -9.87 0.91 -4.04
N ILE A 45 -9.62 2.11 -3.53
CA ILE A 45 -10.33 3.35 -3.93
C ILE A 45 -9.42 4.35 -4.67
N SER A 46 -8.18 3.99 -4.97
CA SER A 46 -7.21 4.85 -5.64
C SER A 46 -6.85 4.29 -7.00
N SER A 47 -6.60 5.16 -7.97
CA SER A 47 -6.07 4.82 -9.29
C SER A 47 -4.64 5.31 -9.42
N ASP A 48 -3.80 4.57 -10.17
CA ASP A 48 -2.39 4.89 -10.43
C ASP A 48 -1.61 5.22 -9.14
N ALA A 49 -1.75 4.39 -8.12
CA ALA A 49 -1.19 4.64 -6.82
C ALA A 49 -0.30 3.49 -6.32
N ARG A 50 0.74 3.85 -5.58
CA ARG A 50 1.63 2.89 -4.92
C ARG A 50 1.58 3.04 -3.42
N PHE A 51 1.66 1.90 -2.74
CA PHE A 51 1.63 1.78 -1.29
C PHE A 51 2.80 0.94 -0.82
N GLY A 52 3.61 1.48 0.07
CA GLY A 52 4.82 0.83 0.55
C GLY A 52 4.72 0.38 2.00
N ILE A 53 5.43 -0.70 2.34
CA ILE A 53 5.55 -1.22 3.71
C ILE A 53 7.01 -1.41 4.05
N LEU A 54 7.41 -0.79 5.14
CA LEU A 54 8.69 -1.02 5.80
C LEU A 54 8.44 -1.48 7.25
N SER A 55 9.31 -2.32 7.77
CA SER A 55 9.29 -2.74 9.18
C SER A 55 10.72 -2.73 9.73
N LYS A 56 10.95 -3.23 10.92
CA LYS A 56 12.30 -3.27 11.50
C LYS A 56 13.32 -4.03 10.63
N THR A 57 12.85 -5.06 9.91
CA THR A 57 13.62 -5.81 8.90
C THR A 57 12.77 -6.09 7.67
N GLY A 58 13.40 -6.43 6.53
CA GLY A 58 12.69 -6.86 5.33
C GLY A 58 11.85 -8.13 5.54
N ALA A 59 12.34 -9.06 6.38
CA ALA A 59 11.59 -10.27 6.72
C ALA A 59 10.30 -9.95 7.49
N ASP A 60 10.34 -8.97 8.41
CA ASP A 60 9.15 -8.53 9.15
C ASP A 60 8.20 -7.74 8.25
N ALA A 61 8.70 -6.92 7.33
CA ALA A 61 7.89 -6.24 6.32
C ALA A 61 7.16 -7.25 5.41
N LYS A 62 7.88 -8.25 4.92
CA LYS A 62 7.31 -9.37 4.16
C LYS A 62 6.24 -10.10 4.95
N LYS A 63 6.51 -10.41 6.23
CA LYS A 63 5.55 -11.08 7.11
C LYS A 63 4.30 -10.23 7.33
N MET A 64 4.44 -8.92 7.53
CA MET A 64 3.30 -8.01 7.62
C MET A 64 2.46 -8.04 6.33
N PHE A 65 3.11 -8.03 5.18
CA PHE A 65 2.46 -8.10 3.88
C PHE A 65 1.70 -9.44 3.71
N THR A 66 2.37 -10.59 3.89
CA THR A 66 1.77 -11.92 3.67
C THR A 66 0.70 -12.29 4.69
N ASP A 67 0.88 -11.91 5.96
CA ASP A 67 0.02 -12.36 7.06
C ASP A 67 -1.13 -11.38 7.35
N LYS A 68 -1.08 -10.15 6.84
CA LYS A 68 -2.10 -9.13 7.09
C LYS A 68 -2.66 -8.54 5.80
N VAL A 69 -1.84 -7.91 4.96
CA VAL A 69 -2.32 -7.22 3.75
C VAL A 69 -3.00 -8.20 2.79
N VAL A 70 -2.34 -9.30 2.48
CA VAL A 70 -2.87 -10.32 1.55
C VAL A 70 -4.19 -10.92 2.07
N PRO A 71 -4.29 -11.40 3.32
CA PRO A 71 -5.56 -11.89 3.85
C PRO A 71 -6.68 -10.85 3.88
N ILE A 72 -6.37 -9.59 4.24
CA ILE A 72 -7.36 -8.49 4.22
C ILE A 72 -7.89 -8.31 2.80
N SER A 73 -7.01 -8.24 1.79
CA SER A 73 -7.42 -8.14 0.39
C SER A 73 -8.24 -9.36 -0.07
N THR A 74 -7.84 -10.58 0.35
CA THR A 74 -8.56 -11.80 0.00
C THR A 74 -9.99 -11.80 0.53
N HIS A 75 -10.19 -11.33 1.76
CA HIS A 75 -11.50 -11.27 2.44
C HIS A 75 -12.22 -9.93 2.24
N TYR A 76 -11.69 -9.04 1.41
CA TYR A 76 -12.37 -7.79 1.09
C TYR A 76 -13.71 -8.08 0.43
N PRO A 77 -14.79 -7.31 0.72
CA PRO A 77 -16.12 -7.56 0.15
C PRO A 77 -16.04 -7.64 -1.38
N PHE A 78 -16.57 -8.72 -1.97
CA PHE A 78 -16.35 -9.06 -3.38
C PHE A 78 -16.82 -7.96 -4.34
N PHE A 79 -17.87 -7.24 -4.00
CA PHE A 79 -18.42 -6.15 -4.82
C PHE A 79 -17.61 -4.84 -4.77
N PHE A 80 -16.70 -4.70 -3.79
CA PHE A 80 -15.75 -3.60 -3.72
C PHE A 80 -14.32 -4.02 -4.12
N LYS A 81 -14.10 -5.32 -4.32
CA LYS A 81 -12.77 -5.84 -4.62
C LYS A 81 -12.39 -5.55 -6.07
N PRO A 82 -11.31 -4.78 -6.32
CA PRO A 82 -10.84 -4.54 -7.69
C PRO A 82 -10.33 -5.81 -8.36
N ILE A 83 -10.19 -5.74 -9.69
CA ILE A 83 -9.53 -6.79 -10.45
C ILE A 83 -8.08 -6.89 -9.97
N GLN A 84 -7.66 -8.09 -9.63
CA GLN A 84 -6.32 -8.40 -9.15
C GLN A 84 -5.53 -9.13 -10.24
N ASP A 85 -4.29 -8.70 -10.46
CA ASP A 85 -3.31 -9.39 -11.29
C ASP A 85 -2.46 -10.33 -10.43
N GLY A 86 -2.13 -11.50 -10.99
CA GLY A 86 -1.25 -12.47 -10.36
C GLY A 86 -1.94 -13.52 -9.49
N MET A 87 -1.19 -14.07 -8.55
CA MET A 87 -1.64 -15.17 -7.70
C MET A 87 -2.57 -14.70 -6.59
N ASP A 88 -3.45 -15.58 -6.12
CA ASP A 88 -4.35 -15.30 -4.99
C ASP A 88 -3.60 -14.97 -3.68
N ARG A 89 -2.38 -15.46 -3.54
CA ARG A 89 -1.51 -15.24 -2.38
C ARG A 89 -0.14 -14.70 -2.81
N PRO A 90 -0.06 -13.43 -3.22
CA PRO A 90 1.21 -12.83 -3.62
C PRO A 90 2.18 -12.75 -2.44
N LYS A 91 3.49 -12.85 -2.73
CA LYS A 91 4.57 -12.80 -1.71
C LYS A 91 5.38 -11.51 -1.74
N THR A 92 5.30 -10.76 -2.83
CA THR A 92 6.12 -9.56 -3.06
C THR A 92 5.29 -8.32 -3.34
N GLU A 93 4.32 -8.42 -4.23
CA GLU A 93 3.48 -7.32 -4.67
C GLU A 93 2.03 -7.78 -4.80
N LEU A 94 1.09 -6.99 -4.34
CA LEU A 94 -0.34 -7.11 -4.59
C LEU A 94 -0.72 -6.02 -5.58
N ALA A 95 -1.17 -6.40 -6.78
CA ALA A 95 -1.48 -5.47 -7.85
C ALA A 95 -2.96 -5.53 -8.24
N TYR A 96 -3.63 -4.38 -8.19
CA TYR A 96 -5.00 -4.19 -8.67
C TYR A 96 -4.96 -3.63 -10.08
N ARG A 97 -4.67 -4.49 -11.04
CA ARG A 97 -4.62 -4.18 -12.47
C ARG A 97 -5.20 -5.32 -13.30
N VAL A 98 -5.53 -5.04 -14.54
CA VAL A 98 -5.99 -6.07 -15.47
C VAL A 98 -4.82 -6.98 -15.85
N PRO A 99 -4.94 -8.32 -15.68
CA PRO A 99 -3.89 -9.24 -16.05
C PRO A 99 -3.53 -9.16 -17.54
N ALA A 100 -2.23 -9.14 -17.84
CA ALA A 100 -1.71 -9.05 -19.21
C ALA A 100 -2.27 -10.13 -20.14
N SER A 101 -2.50 -11.35 -19.62
CA SER A 101 -3.12 -12.45 -20.37
C SER A 101 -4.54 -12.13 -20.87
N LYS A 102 -5.31 -11.33 -20.11
CA LYS A 102 -6.64 -10.89 -20.52
C LYS A 102 -6.58 -9.78 -21.58
N LEU A 103 -5.58 -8.91 -21.50
CA LEU A 103 -5.35 -7.86 -22.49
C LEU A 103 -4.94 -8.45 -23.83
N THR A 104 -4.01 -9.41 -23.85
CA THR A 104 -3.54 -10.08 -25.09
C THR A 104 -4.66 -10.83 -25.79
N ARG A 105 -5.50 -11.52 -25.05
CA ARG A 105 -6.63 -12.28 -25.61
C ARG A 105 -7.69 -11.38 -26.27
N LYS A 106 -7.90 -10.17 -25.76
CA LYS A 106 -8.83 -9.19 -26.33
C LYS A 106 -8.27 -8.48 -27.57
N SER A 107 -6.96 -8.21 -27.58
CA SER A 107 -6.28 -7.60 -28.71
C SER A 107 -6.38 -8.43 -30.00
N ILE A 108 -6.41 -9.76 -29.88
CA ILE A 108 -6.45 -10.67 -31.02
C ILE A 108 -7.87 -10.86 -31.56
N THR A 109 -8.92 -10.71 -30.75
CA THR A 109 -10.30 -11.08 -31.13
C THR A 109 -11.20 -9.87 -31.40
N SER A 110 -10.77 -8.64 -31.14
CA SER A 110 -11.66 -7.49 -31.13
C SER A 110 -11.38 -6.52 -32.27
N THR A 111 -12.11 -6.66 -33.34
CA THR A 111 -12.45 -5.59 -34.27
C THR A 111 -13.47 -4.59 -33.68
N THR A 112 -13.94 -4.80 -32.46
CA THR A 112 -14.95 -3.95 -31.80
C THR A 112 -14.33 -3.27 -30.57
N LYS A 113 -14.07 -1.97 -30.71
CA LYS A 113 -13.56 -1.08 -29.65
C LYS A 113 -14.39 -1.07 -28.35
N SER A 114 -15.64 -1.54 -28.37
CA SER A 114 -16.59 -1.41 -27.26
C SER A 114 -16.33 -2.33 -26.06
N ASN A 115 -15.49 -3.37 -26.18
CA ASN A 115 -15.26 -4.32 -25.09
C ASN A 115 -13.93 -4.15 -24.37
N THR A 116 -13.03 -3.31 -24.86
CA THR A 116 -11.76 -2.98 -24.17
C THR A 116 -11.96 -1.95 -23.06
N ASP A 117 -12.93 -1.06 -23.21
CA ASP A 117 -13.22 0.01 -22.24
C ASP A 117 -13.92 -0.52 -20.98
N ALA A 118 -14.43 -1.75 -20.99
CA ALA A 118 -15.17 -2.33 -19.87
C ALA A 118 -14.29 -2.99 -18.77
N LEU A 119 -12.97 -3.02 -18.93
CA LEU A 119 -12.05 -3.63 -17.98
C LEU A 119 -10.92 -2.66 -17.64
N GLU A 120 -11.25 -1.56 -17.01
CA GLU A 120 -10.27 -0.67 -16.41
C GLU A 120 -9.77 -1.27 -15.08
N GLY A 121 -8.45 -1.48 -14.97
CA GLY A 121 -7.80 -1.77 -13.72
C GLY A 121 -7.51 -0.46 -12.99
N LEU A 122 -7.34 -0.51 -11.68
CA LEU A 122 -6.94 0.65 -10.89
C LEU A 122 -5.45 1.02 -11.10
N ASP A 123 -4.64 0.10 -11.63
CA ASP A 123 -3.18 0.21 -11.74
C ASP A 123 -2.49 0.60 -10.41
N THR A 124 -3.04 0.04 -9.33
CA THR A 124 -2.60 0.30 -7.97
C THR A 124 -1.86 -0.89 -7.41
N THR A 125 -0.76 -0.64 -6.70
CA THR A 125 0.10 -1.68 -6.13
C THR A 125 0.37 -1.46 -4.65
N ILE A 126 0.47 -2.58 -3.91
CA ILE A 126 0.97 -2.62 -2.53
C ILE A 126 2.16 -3.55 -2.53
N ASP A 127 3.31 -3.08 -2.07
CA ASP A 127 4.52 -3.88 -1.94
C ASP A 127 5.22 -3.67 -0.61
N TRP A 128 6.30 -4.41 -0.39
CA TRP A 128 7.19 -4.25 0.75
C TRP A 128 8.64 -4.24 0.27
N LYS A 129 9.50 -3.54 0.99
CA LYS A 129 10.93 -3.50 0.71
C LYS A 129 11.78 -3.81 1.95
N ASN A 130 13.04 -4.18 1.71
CA ASN A 130 14.03 -4.24 2.77
C ASN A 130 14.21 -2.85 3.38
N THR A 131 14.37 -2.83 4.69
CA THR A 131 14.55 -1.60 5.45
C THR A 131 15.95 -1.03 5.20
N GLY A 132 16.00 0.21 4.80
CA GLY A 132 17.23 0.93 4.52
C GLY A 132 16.97 2.40 4.25
N ASP A 133 18.03 3.21 4.28
CA ASP A 133 17.95 4.66 4.13
C ASP A 133 17.27 5.08 2.81
N ASN A 134 17.59 4.38 1.73
CA ASN A 134 17.11 4.68 0.38
C ASN A 134 15.91 3.79 -0.05
N SER A 135 15.26 3.10 0.88
CA SER A 135 14.08 2.31 0.55
C SER A 135 12.96 3.24 0.09
N TYR A 136 12.39 2.97 -1.09
CA TYR A 136 11.40 3.80 -1.78
C TYR A 136 11.91 5.16 -2.27
N ASP A 137 13.23 5.34 -2.40
CA ASP A 137 13.77 6.54 -3.05
C ASP A 137 13.34 6.61 -4.53
N GLY A 138 12.94 7.80 -4.97
CA GLY A 138 12.50 8.05 -6.35
C GLY A 138 11.15 7.44 -6.74
N GLU A 139 10.44 6.78 -5.81
CA GLU A 139 9.11 6.24 -6.08
C GLU A 139 8.00 7.21 -5.64
N LYS A 140 6.95 7.31 -6.43
CA LYS A 140 5.75 8.09 -6.07
C LYS A 140 4.83 7.21 -5.22
N LEU A 141 4.79 7.47 -3.92
CA LEU A 141 3.94 6.74 -2.98
C LEU A 141 2.74 7.58 -2.53
N ARG A 142 1.59 6.94 -2.42
CA ARG A 142 0.41 7.53 -1.79
C ARG A 142 0.40 7.32 -0.27
N LEU A 143 0.89 6.19 0.19
CA LEU A 143 1.03 5.86 1.61
C LEU A 143 2.25 4.99 1.83
N LEU A 144 3.00 5.29 2.87
CA LEU A 144 4.11 4.47 3.36
C LEU A 144 3.88 4.12 4.82
N VAL A 145 3.87 2.83 5.13
CA VAL A 145 3.75 2.33 6.50
C VAL A 145 5.12 1.95 7.02
N HIS A 146 5.56 2.63 8.08
CA HIS A 146 6.73 2.26 8.87
C HIS A 146 6.27 1.51 10.13
N ASP A 147 6.23 0.18 10.11
CA ASP A 147 5.91 -0.59 11.32
C ASP A 147 7.16 -0.80 12.18
N GLU A 148 6.96 -0.80 13.49
CA GLU A 148 8.02 -1.00 14.50
C GLU A 148 9.25 -0.08 14.34
N SER A 149 9.06 1.17 13.92
CA SER A 149 10.11 2.14 13.62
C SER A 149 11.14 2.32 14.74
N GLY A 150 10.71 2.26 15.99
CA GLY A 150 11.59 2.37 17.15
C GLY A 150 12.52 1.17 17.38
N LYS A 151 12.41 0.12 16.55
CA LYS A 151 13.22 -1.09 16.63
C LYS A 151 14.16 -1.28 15.45
N TRP A 152 14.30 -0.28 14.60
CA TRP A 152 15.27 -0.35 13.52
C TRP A 152 16.68 -0.40 14.10
N GLU A 153 17.56 -1.22 13.53
CA GLU A 153 18.90 -1.47 14.06
C GLU A 153 19.74 -0.21 14.23
N ARG A 154 19.51 0.78 13.37
CA ARG A 154 20.13 2.10 13.43
C ARG A 154 19.06 3.16 13.56
N PRO A 155 18.97 3.87 14.69
CA PRO A 155 17.94 4.89 14.87
C PRO A 155 18.02 6.03 13.83
N ASP A 156 19.19 6.30 13.28
CA ASP A 156 19.38 7.30 12.24
C ASP A 156 18.76 6.91 10.89
N ASN A 157 18.62 5.61 10.62
CA ASN A 157 18.05 5.11 9.37
C ASN A 157 16.61 5.58 9.17
N ILE A 158 15.82 5.69 10.23
CA ILE A 158 14.43 6.14 10.09
C ILE A 158 14.37 7.62 9.71
N LEU A 159 15.23 8.46 10.26
CA LEU A 159 15.31 9.88 9.92
C LEU A 159 15.83 10.08 8.50
N ASN A 160 16.83 9.31 8.10
CA ASN A 160 17.39 9.35 6.75
C ASN A 160 16.34 8.87 5.74
N ASN A 161 15.71 7.73 6.00
CA ASN A 161 14.63 7.25 5.15
C ASN A 161 13.46 8.24 5.10
N TRP A 162 13.08 8.88 6.22
CA TRP A 162 12.06 9.92 6.21
C TRP A 162 12.47 11.15 5.36
N ARG A 163 13.72 11.58 5.42
CA ARG A 163 14.21 12.69 4.58
C ARG A 163 14.06 12.39 3.09
N VAL A 164 14.32 11.15 2.70
CA VAL A 164 14.18 10.66 1.33
C VAL A 164 12.70 10.51 0.96
N THR A 165 11.93 9.80 1.75
CA THR A 165 10.56 9.39 1.40
C THR A 165 9.50 10.49 1.57
N LYS A 166 9.74 11.52 2.39
CA LYS A 166 8.80 12.65 2.51
C LYS A 166 8.50 13.36 1.19
N THR A 167 9.47 13.35 0.28
CA THR A 167 9.30 13.94 -1.07
C THR A 167 8.50 13.03 -1.98
N THR A 168 8.59 11.71 -1.80
CA THR A 168 7.85 10.72 -2.57
C THR A 168 6.36 10.66 -2.18
N LEU A 169 6.05 11.06 -0.93
CA LEU A 169 4.68 11.13 -0.40
C LEU A 169 3.97 12.45 -0.74
N ARG A 170 4.70 13.42 -1.25
CA ARG A 170 4.13 14.71 -1.63
C ARG A 170 3.42 14.55 -2.97
N LEU A 171 2.13 14.80 -3.00
CA LEU A 171 1.42 15.02 -4.26
C LEU A 171 2.11 16.19 -4.95
N GLY A 172 2.62 15.97 -6.16
CA GLY A 172 3.25 17.03 -6.93
C GLY A 172 2.33 18.24 -7.01
N SER A 173 2.91 19.39 -6.73
CA SER A 173 2.29 20.69 -6.97
C SER A 173 2.19 20.95 -8.44
#